data_a45aa3f7a2da323a4bda9976a3c13c98
#
_entry.id   a45aa3f7a2da323a4bda9976a3c13c98
#
_cell.length_a   1.000
_cell.length_b   1.000
_cell.length_c   1.000
_cell.angle_alpha   90.00
_cell.angle_beta   90.00
_cell.angle_gamma   90.00
#
_symmetry.space_group_name_H-M   'P 1'
#
loop_
_entity.id
_entity.type
_entity.pdbx_description
1 polymer ?
#
loop_
_entity_poly.entity_id
_entity_poly.type
_entity_poly.pdbx_seq_one_letter_code
_entity_poly.pdbx_strand_id
1 'polypeptide(L)' 'MRLCLERVEFAIKIMRYRELSRRTADEEFLCPIRAKIAELEQKLREIDE' A
#
# COMPACT_ATOMS: atom_id res chain seq x y z
N MET A 1 12.76 12.73 12.19
CA MET A 1 12.89 11.29 12.07
C MET A 1 11.59 10.56 12.07
N ARG A 2 10.54 11.18 12.53
CA ARG A 2 9.24 10.54 12.48
C ARG A 2 8.78 10.27 11.08
N LEU A 3 9.15 11.16 10.17
CA LEU A 3 8.77 11.00 8.77
C LEU A 3 9.29 9.71 8.21
N CYS A 4 10.49 9.32 8.62
CA CYS A 4 11.06 8.08 8.14
C CYS A 4 10.23 6.88 8.59
N LEU A 5 9.75 6.92 9.83
CA LEU A 5 8.92 5.83 10.34
C LEU A 5 7.63 5.70 9.57
N GLU A 6 6.99 6.84 9.27
CA GLU A 6 5.74 6.82 8.53
C GLU A 6 5.94 6.25 7.13
N ARG A 7 7.03 6.63 6.49
CA ARG A 7 7.32 6.12 5.15
C ARG A 7 7.52 4.61 5.19
N VAL A 8 8.24 4.14 6.18
CA VAL A 8 8.48 2.71 6.31
C VAL A 8 7.17 1.97 6.55
N GLU A 9 6.31 2.52 7.38
CA GLU A 9 5.04 1.88 7.65
C GLU A 9 4.17 1.78 6.41
N PHE A 10 4.10 2.86 5.65
CA PHE A 10 3.32 2.84 4.41
C PHE A 10 3.92 1.85 3.41
N ALA A 11 5.24 1.84 3.31
CA ALA A 11 5.91 0.93 2.38
C ALA A 11 5.63 -0.51 2.74
N ILE A 12 5.67 -0.84 4.03
CA ILE A 12 5.40 -2.19 4.49
C ILE A 12 3.97 -2.58 4.17
N LYS A 13 3.03 -1.69 4.41
CA LYS A 13 1.63 -1.98 4.12
C LYS A 13 1.43 -2.23 2.63
N ILE A 14 2.05 -1.42 1.81
CA ILE A 14 1.94 -1.59 0.37
C ILE A 14 2.49 -2.95 -0.03
N MET A 15 3.62 -3.33 0.52
CA MET A 15 4.21 -4.63 0.20
C MET A 15 3.30 -5.78 0.60
N ARG A 16 2.66 -5.67 1.77
CA ARG A 16 1.77 -6.71 2.24
C ARG A 16 0.54 -6.83 1.36
N TYR A 17 -0.03 -5.70 0.96
CA TYR A 17 -1.20 -5.73 0.09
C TYR A 17 -0.85 -6.28 -1.28
N ARG A 18 0.33 -5.94 -1.79
CA ARG A 18 0.77 -6.49 -3.07
C ARG A 18 0.97 -8.00 -2.98
N GLU A 19 1.52 -8.44 -1.86
CA GLU A 19 1.70 -9.86 -1.66
C GLU A 19 0.35 -10.59 -1.67
N LEU A 20 -0.63 -10.00 -1.00
CA LEU A 20 -1.97 -10.57 -1.00
C LEU A 20 -2.55 -10.62 -2.41
N SER A 21 -2.35 -9.57 -3.18
CA SER A 21 -2.90 -9.52 -4.51
C SER A 21 -2.27 -10.56 -5.43
N ARG A 22 -1.04 -10.93 -5.14
CA ARG A 22 -0.37 -11.95 -5.95
C ARG A 22 -0.84 -13.35 -5.62
N ARG A 23 -1.34 -13.54 -4.40
CA ARG A 23 -1.76 -14.86 -3.95
C ARG A 23 -3.17 -15.20 -4.36
N THR A 24 -3.97 -14.21 -4.64
CA THR A 24 -5.37 -14.46 -4.94
C THR A 24 -5.67 -14.03 -6.36
N ALA A 25 -6.56 -14.78 -7.00
CA ALA A 25 -7.00 -14.46 -8.36
C ALA A 25 -8.43 -13.92 -8.38
N ASP A 26 -9.02 -13.73 -7.22
CA ASP A 26 -10.40 -13.29 -7.12
C ASP A 26 -10.47 -11.79 -7.34
N GLU A 27 -11.10 -11.39 -8.45
CA GLU A 27 -11.18 -9.97 -8.79
C GLU A 27 -11.96 -9.18 -7.74
N GLU A 28 -13.00 -9.77 -7.19
CA GLU A 28 -13.77 -9.07 -6.17
C GLU A 28 -12.93 -8.78 -4.96
N PHE A 29 -12.03 -9.68 -4.61
CA PHE A 29 -11.15 -9.49 -3.49
C PHE A 29 -10.06 -8.49 -3.81
N LEU A 30 -9.59 -8.50 -5.05
CA LEU A 30 -8.50 -7.61 -5.46
C LEU A 30 -8.91 -6.16 -5.58
N CYS A 31 -10.17 -5.92 -5.92
CA CYS A 31 -10.63 -4.56 -6.15
C CYS A 31 -10.37 -3.64 -4.95
N PRO A 32 -10.81 -4.00 -3.74
CA PRO A 32 -10.54 -3.14 -2.58
C PRO A 32 -9.05 -3.09 -2.23
N ILE A 33 -8.33 -4.17 -2.51
CA ILE A 33 -6.89 -4.18 -2.21
C ILE A 33 -6.16 -3.21 -3.12
N ARG A 34 -6.50 -3.20 -4.40
CA ARG A 34 -5.88 -2.26 -5.33
C ARG A 34 -6.18 -0.82 -4.96
N ALA A 35 -7.40 -0.57 -4.55
CA ALA A 35 -7.79 0.77 -4.12
C ALA A 35 -6.98 1.19 -2.90
N LYS A 36 -6.76 0.26 -1.98
CA LYS A 36 -5.99 0.57 -0.78
C LYS A 36 -4.54 0.85 -1.12
N ILE A 37 -3.98 0.06 -2.03
CA ILE A 37 -2.60 0.29 -2.45
C ILE A 37 -2.44 1.67 -3.07
N ALA A 38 -3.37 2.05 -3.93
CA ALA A 38 -3.31 3.36 -4.57
C ALA A 38 -3.39 4.47 -3.53
N GLU A 39 -4.25 4.29 -2.54
CA GLU A 39 -4.39 5.28 -1.48
C GLU A 39 -3.10 5.42 -0.69
N LEU A 40 -2.49 4.31 -0.35
CA LEU A 40 -1.26 4.32 0.42
C LEU A 40 -0.11 4.92 -0.38
N GLU A 41 -0.06 4.63 -1.66
CA GLU A 41 0.97 5.21 -2.52
C GLU A 41 0.81 6.72 -2.63
N GLN A 42 -0.43 7.17 -2.67
CA GLN A 42 -0.69 8.60 -2.70
C GLN A 42 -0.20 9.27 -1.44
N LYS A 43 -0.48 8.67 -0.30
CA LYS A 43 -0.05 9.23 0.97
C LYS A 43 1.47 9.23 1.09
N LEU A 44 2.10 8.18 0.59
CA LEU A 44 3.55 8.10 0.62
C LEU A 44 4.16 9.20 -0.23
N ARG A 45 3.54 9.48 -1.35
CA ARG A 45 4.00 10.54 -2.24
C ARG A 45 3.91 11.90 -1.55
N GLU A 46 2.82 12.11 -0.82
CA GLU A 46 2.64 13.39 -0.11
C GLU A 46 3.70 13.57 0.96
N ILE A 47 4.05 12.50 1.64
CA ILE A 47 5.07 12.56 2.66
C ILE A 47 6.43 12.84 2.03
N ASP A 48 6.65 12.27 0.86
CA ASP A 48 7.93 12.39 0.18
C ASP A 48 8.19 13.82 -0.29
N GLU A 49 7.15 14.57 -0.52
CA GLU A 49 7.33 15.95 -0.91
C GLU A 49 7.67 16.83 0.27
#